data_ba0292594823a9c2cbe4e1ec5dd5b536
#
_entry.id   ba0292594823a9c2cbe4e1ec5dd5b536
#
_cell.length_a   1.000
_cell.length_b   1.000
_cell.length_c   1.000
_cell.angle_alpha   90.00
_cell.angle_beta   90.00
_cell.angle_gamma   90.00
#
_symmetry.space_group_name_H-M   'P 1'
#
loop_
_entity.id
_entity.type
_entity.pdbx_description
1 polymer ?
#
loop_
_entity_poly.entity_id
_entity_poly.type
_entity_poly.pdbx_seq_one_letter_code
_entity_poly.pdbx_strand_id
1 'polypeptide(L)'
;MNVRTTIVFSSLALIYLATLPLTPYVAQFLPKALPIVVLAVFAYTKLSTMPRYMVLAALLFSLAGDVSLALPFADSFITGLACFFVAHLTYAMCFALLHRRLQETPGDHIISRKPKWLISIIMVSFAVMMAVHILPASKALFYPVVAYISVITLMGLTAVWLAQTKLIVTGALLFVISDAILAQSVFKTPLPLSTFWVMTTYYGAQYCLTMGLVDAFLRKENRQEEKGQA
;
A
#
# COMPACT_ATOMS: atom_id res chain seq x y z
N MET A 1 5.65 -18.36 -3.03
CA MET A 1 5.42 -17.58 -1.80
C MET A 1 6.42 -18.05 -0.73
N ASN A 2 7.15 -17.16 -0.08
CA ASN A 2 8.14 -17.56 0.93
C ASN A 2 7.44 -17.74 2.31
N VAL A 3 7.18 -18.98 2.69
CA VAL A 3 6.46 -19.34 3.93
C VAL A 3 7.10 -18.72 5.17
N ARG A 4 8.44 -18.70 5.25
CA ARG A 4 9.16 -18.10 6.39
C ARG A 4 8.87 -16.61 6.53
N THR A 5 8.95 -15.85 5.43
CA THR A 5 8.65 -14.41 5.44
C THR A 5 7.20 -14.16 5.86
N THR A 6 6.26 -14.95 5.37
CA THR A 6 4.84 -14.84 5.73
C THR A 6 4.63 -15.07 7.23
N ILE A 7 5.24 -16.12 7.80
CA ILE A 7 5.13 -16.42 9.24
C ILE A 7 5.71 -15.26 10.07
N VAL A 8 6.94 -14.81 9.77
CA VAL A 8 7.60 -13.73 10.53
C VAL A 8 6.80 -12.43 10.44
N PHE A 9 6.38 -12.05 9.23
CA PHE A 9 5.54 -10.86 9.02
C PHE A 9 4.24 -10.93 9.82
N SER A 10 3.49 -12.05 9.69
CA SER A 10 2.20 -12.21 10.37
C SER A 10 2.34 -12.24 11.88
N SER A 11 3.39 -12.90 12.40
CA SER A 11 3.67 -12.92 13.84
C SER A 11 3.94 -11.51 14.38
N LEU A 12 4.79 -10.72 13.70
CA LEU A 12 5.08 -9.35 14.12
C LEU A 12 3.86 -8.42 14.00
N ALA A 13 3.06 -8.57 12.94
CA ALA A 13 1.82 -7.82 12.78
C ALA A 13 0.81 -8.14 13.90
N LEU A 14 0.64 -9.42 14.22
CA LEU A 14 -0.24 -9.86 15.31
C LEU A 14 0.26 -9.39 16.69
N ILE A 15 1.57 -9.44 16.94
CA ILE A 15 2.17 -8.90 18.17
C ILE A 15 1.84 -7.41 18.30
N TYR A 16 2.05 -6.61 17.23
CA TYR A 16 1.70 -5.19 17.28
C TYR A 16 0.20 -4.98 17.54
N LEU A 17 -0.67 -5.68 16.82
CA LEU A 17 -2.13 -5.58 17.04
C LEU A 17 -2.54 -5.94 18.47
N ALA A 18 -1.87 -6.92 19.09
CA ALA A 18 -2.11 -7.31 20.49
C ALA A 18 -1.62 -6.23 21.48
N THR A 19 -0.65 -5.38 21.11
CA THR A 19 -0.17 -4.28 21.96
C THR A 19 -0.99 -3.00 21.85
N LEU A 20 -1.93 -2.89 20.91
CA LEU A 20 -2.78 -1.70 20.73
C LEU A 20 -3.52 -1.25 22.00
N PRO A 21 -4.08 -2.14 22.84
CA PRO A 21 -4.73 -1.72 24.09
C PRO A 21 -3.79 -1.06 25.10
N LEU A 22 -2.47 -1.23 24.94
CA LEU A 22 -1.45 -0.65 25.81
C LEU A 22 -0.97 0.73 25.34
N THR A 23 -1.42 1.20 24.17
CA THR A 23 -1.03 2.50 23.62
C THR A 23 -1.64 3.66 24.42
N PRO A 24 -0.93 4.80 24.60
CA PRO A 24 0.44 5.08 24.13
C PRO A 24 1.52 4.50 25.07
N TYR A 25 2.58 3.93 24.50
CA TYR A 25 3.76 3.49 25.24
C TYR A 25 5.05 3.96 24.55
N VAL A 26 6.16 3.98 25.32
CA VAL A 26 7.46 4.42 24.80
C VAL A 26 7.89 3.55 23.63
N ALA A 27 8.34 4.20 22.55
CA ALA A 27 8.82 3.54 21.32
C ALA A 27 7.78 2.64 20.61
N GLN A 28 6.47 2.92 20.75
CA GLN A 28 5.39 2.19 20.05
C GLN A 28 5.57 2.13 18.52
N PHE A 29 6.36 3.05 17.94
CA PHE A 29 6.69 3.05 16.51
C PHE A 29 7.54 1.85 16.10
N LEU A 30 8.35 1.27 17.00
CA LEU A 30 9.20 0.12 16.69
C LEU A 30 8.38 -1.13 16.32
N PRO A 31 7.51 -1.67 17.20
CA PRO A 31 6.70 -2.84 16.83
C PRO A 31 5.76 -2.55 15.66
N LYS A 32 5.31 -1.30 15.47
CA LYS A 32 4.52 -0.87 14.31
C LYS A 32 5.32 -0.99 13.01
N ALA A 33 6.59 -0.64 13.04
CA ALA A 33 7.47 -0.59 11.88
C ALA A 33 8.00 -1.98 11.44
N LEU A 34 8.22 -2.90 12.39
CA LEU A 34 8.87 -4.18 12.14
C LEU A 34 8.26 -5.03 11.01
N PRO A 35 6.93 -5.17 10.87
CA PRO A 35 6.34 -5.91 9.76
C PRO A 35 6.77 -5.35 8.40
N ILE A 36 6.81 -4.03 8.25
CA ILE A 36 7.21 -3.37 7.00
C ILE A 36 8.70 -3.57 6.71
N VAL A 37 9.54 -3.54 7.75
CA VAL A 37 10.98 -3.85 7.61
C VAL A 37 11.18 -5.28 7.08
N VAL A 38 10.43 -6.25 7.57
CA VAL A 38 10.48 -7.64 7.07
C VAL A 38 10.15 -7.71 5.58
N LEU A 39 9.11 -6.98 5.12
CA LEU A 39 8.76 -6.92 3.71
C LEU A 39 9.84 -6.21 2.88
N ALA A 40 10.47 -5.17 3.41
CA ALA A 40 11.56 -4.47 2.74
C ALA A 40 12.79 -5.37 2.57
N VAL A 41 13.19 -6.10 3.61
CA VAL A 41 14.28 -7.08 3.54
C VAL A 41 13.94 -8.18 2.53
N PHE A 42 12.72 -8.70 2.53
CA PHE A 42 12.28 -9.69 1.56
C PHE A 42 12.36 -9.16 0.12
N ALA A 43 11.83 -7.97 -0.15
CA ALA A 43 11.89 -7.36 -1.47
C ALA A 43 13.35 -7.12 -1.92
N TYR A 44 14.20 -6.65 -1.00
CA TYR A 44 15.63 -6.46 -1.26
C TYR A 44 16.34 -7.75 -1.68
N THR A 45 16.05 -8.87 -1.01
CA THR A 45 16.69 -10.16 -1.29
C THR A 45 16.16 -10.84 -2.55
N LYS A 46 14.94 -10.52 -2.99
CA LYS A 46 14.27 -11.20 -4.12
C LYS A 46 14.31 -10.43 -5.43
N LEU A 47 14.26 -9.11 -5.37
CA LEU A 47 14.27 -8.28 -6.56
C LEU A 47 15.68 -7.82 -6.92
N SER A 48 15.89 -7.57 -8.20
CA SER A 48 17.12 -7.01 -8.76
C SER A 48 16.84 -5.65 -9.41
N THR A 49 17.90 -4.86 -9.62
CA THR A 49 17.88 -3.64 -10.41
C THR A 49 16.75 -2.64 -10.03
N MET A 50 16.14 -1.97 -11.02
CA MET A 50 15.12 -0.92 -10.84
C MET A 50 13.90 -1.35 -10.01
N PRO A 51 13.28 -2.55 -10.21
CA PRO A 51 12.18 -3.01 -9.38
C PRO A 51 12.49 -3.04 -7.88
N ARG A 52 13.71 -3.47 -7.51
CA ARG A 52 14.17 -3.48 -6.11
C ARG A 52 14.07 -2.09 -5.49
N TYR A 53 14.70 -1.09 -6.13
CA TYR A 53 14.74 0.26 -5.58
C TYR A 53 13.35 0.91 -5.49
N MET A 54 12.49 0.67 -6.47
CA MET A 54 11.14 1.22 -6.46
C MET A 54 10.26 0.61 -5.38
N VAL A 55 10.27 -0.72 -5.22
CA VAL A 55 9.50 -1.38 -4.16
C VAL A 55 10.03 -1.00 -2.78
N LEU A 56 11.36 -0.93 -2.62
CA LEU A 56 11.97 -0.45 -1.37
C LEU A 56 11.59 1.00 -1.07
N ALA A 57 11.61 1.89 -2.06
CA ALA A 57 11.21 3.28 -1.86
C ALA A 57 9.76 3.39 -1.38
N ALA A 58 8.81 2.64 -2.00
CA ALA A 58 7.43 2.61 -1.56
C ALA A 58 7.29 2.14 -0.10
N LEU A 59 8.00 1.06 0.29
CA LEU A 59 7.99 0.54 1.65
C LEU A 59 8.66 1.49 2.65
N LEU A 60 9.78 2.13 2.28
CA LEU A 60 10.49 3.07 3.14
C LEU A 60 9.69 4.36 3.38
N PHE A 61 9.03 4.89 2.36
CA PHE A 61 8.12 6.02 2.55
C PHE A 61 6.89 5.65 3.36
N SER A 62 6.35 4.43 3.20
CA SER A 62 5.27 3.93 4.07
C SER A 62 5.74 3.80 5.52
N LEU A 63 6.95 3.26 5.73
CA LEU A 63 7.58 3.16 7.05
C LEU A 63 7.79 4.54 7.69
N ALA A 64 8.29 5.51 6.93
CA ALA A 64 8.46 6.89 7.38
C ALA A 64 7.12 7.52 7.78
N GLY A 65 6.06 7.26 7.01
CA GLY A 65 4.69 7.66 7.34
C GLY A 65 4.19 7.05 8.65
N ASP A 66 4.41 5.75 8.84
CA ASP A 66 4.06 5.04 10.08
C ASP A 66 4.75 5.61 11.31
N VAL A 67 6.05 5.86 11.20
CA VAL A 67 6.85 6.44 12.27
C VAL A 67 6.38 7.89 12.56
N SER A 68 6.17 8.69 11.52
CA SER A 68 5.68 10.07 11.68
C SER A 68 4.34 10.13 12.41
N LEU A 69 3.38 9.27 12.02
CA LEU A 69 2.07 9.21 12.68
C LEU A 69 2.12 8.67 14.12
N ALA A 70 3.20 7.99 14.51
CA ALA A 70 3.36 7.44 15.84
C ALA A 70 4.15 8.35 16.79
N LEU A 71 4.80 9.39 16.27
CA LEU A 71 5.61 10.33 17.06
C LEU A 71 4.82 11.60 17.43
N PRO A 72 4.93 12.10 18.67
CA PRO A 72 4.20 13.27 19.14
C PRO A 72 4.92 14.58 18.80
N PHE A 73 4.91 15.01 17.53
CA PHE A 73 5.37 16.35 17.13
C PHE A 73 4.28 17.10 16.35
N ALA A 74 4.37 18.43 16.31
CA ALA A 74 3.29 19.31 15.84
C ALA A 74 2.79 18.96 14.42
N ASP A 75 3.70 18.64 13.51
CA ASP A 75 3.41 18.36 12.10
C ASP A 75 3.39 16.88 11.76
N SER A 76 3.28 16.00 12.78
CA SER A 76 3.34 14.53 12.61
C SER A 76 2.33 14.00 11.57
N PHE A 77 1.11 14.51 11.61
CA PHE A 77 0.06 14.10 10.67
C PHE A 77 0.36 14.51 9.23
N ILE A 78 0.71 15.78 8.98
CA ILE A 78 1.01 16.25 7.62
C ILE A 78 2.27 15.60 7.05
N THR A 79 3.27 15.36 7.91
CA THR A 79 4.50 14.64 7.51
C THR A 79 4.18 13.18 7.15
N GLY A 80 3.36 12.50 7.96
CA GLY A 80 2.89 11.16 7.66
C GLY A 80 2.11 11.09 6.35
N LEU A 81 1.17 12.04 6.15
CA LEU A 81 0.39 12.17 4.94
C LEU A 81 1.28 12.36 3.70
N ALA A 82 2.31 13.22 3.79
CA ALA A 82 3.26 13.45 2.71
C ALA A 82 4.09 12.19 2.40
N CYS A 83 4.55 11.48 3.41
CA CYS A 83 5.28 10.22 3.23
C CYS A 83 4.40 9.17 2.53
N PHE A 84 3.17 8.97 2.97
CA PHE A 84 2.25 8.04 2.31
C PHE A 84 1.84 8.50 0.90
N PHE A 85 1.73 9.81 0.66
CA PHE A 85 1.54 10.35 -0.70
C PHE A 85 2.64 9.89 -1.64
N VAL A 86 3.91 10.03 -1.24
CA VAL A 86 5.06 9.56 -2.03
C VAL A 86 5.06 8.04 -2.18
N ALA A 87 4.68 7.30 -1.14
CA ALA A 87 4.55 5.84 -1.20
C ALA A 87 3.53 5.41 -2.26
N HIS A 88 2.34 6.02 -2.29
CA HIS A 88 1.29 5.72 -3.28
C HIS A 88 1.72 6.06 -4.70
N LEU A 89 2.37 7.21 -4.88
CA LEU A 89 2.92 7.58 -6.19
C LEU A 89 3.96 6.56 -6.66
N THR A 90 4.83 6.12 -5.75
CA THR A 90 5.86 5.12 -6.04
C THR A 90 5.25 3.76 -6.37
N TYR A 91 4.19 3.32 -5.67
CA TYR A 91 3.45 2.11 -6.04
C TYR A 91 2.82 2.22 -7.42
N ALA A 92 2.19 3.35 -7.75
CA ALA A 92 1.64 3.59 -9.09
C ALA A 92 2.73 3.49 -10.18
N MET A 93 3.92 4.03 -9.92
CA MET A 93 5.09 3.91 -10.81
C MET A 93 5.59 2.45 -10.91
N CYS A 94 5.59 1.68 -9.82
CA CYS A 94 5.89 0.24 -9.86
C CYS A 94 4.93 -0.51 -10.80
N PHE A 95 3.64 -0.21 -10.74
CA PHE A 95 2.63 -0.85 -11.60
C PHE A 95 2.82 -0.46 -13.07
N ALA A 96 3.17 0.81 -13.34
CA ALA A 96 3.50 1.25 -14.70
C ALA A 96 4.75 0.56 -15.25
N LEU A 97 5.80 0.41 -14.44
CA LEU A 97 7.01 -0.33 -14.82
C LEU A 97 6.69 -1.80 -15.08
N LEU A 98 5.93 -2.43 -14.22
CA LEU A 98 5.49 -3.82 -14.41
C LEU A 98 4.69 -3.97 -15.71
N HIS A 99 3.77 -3.04 -15.99
CA HIS A 99 2.98 -3.05 -17.21
C HIS A 99 3.84 -2.98 -18.47
N ARG A 100 4.81 -2.06 -18.52
CA ARG A 100 5.77 -1.95 -19.65
C ARG A 100 6.49 -3.27 -19.87
N ARG A 101 6.99 -3.89 -18.81
CA ARG A 101 7.68 -5.18 -18.87
C ARG A 101 6.75 -6.31 -19.33
N LEU A 102 5.46 -6.28 -18.97
CA LEU A 102 4.47 -7.28 -19.40
C LEU A 102 4.11 -7.16 -20.88
N GLN A 103 4.13 -5.94 -21.45
CA GLN A 103 3.86 -5.74 -22.88
C GLN A 103 4.95 -6.33 -23.80
N GLU A 104 6.19 -6.41 -23.33
CA GLU A 104 7.31 -7.01 -24.07
C GLU A 104 7.19 -8.53 -24.26
N THR A 105 6.25 -9.19 -23.57
CA THR A 105 5.98 -10.63 -23.70
C THR A 105 4.46 -10.88 -23.73
N PRO A 106 3.85 -11.13 -24.90
CA PRO A 106 2.44 -11.46 -25.00
C PRO A 106 2.11 -12.76 -24.25
N GLY A 107 1.08 -12.73 -23.44
CA GLY A 107 0.53 -13.89 -22.74
C GLY A 107 0.08 -13.57 -21.32
N ASP A 108 -1.18 -13.85 -21.02
CA ASP A 108 -1.87 -13.78 -19.72
C ASP A 108 -2.36 -12.41 -19.23
N HIS A 109 -3.50 -11.98 -19.77
CA HIS A 109 -4.35 -11.02 -19.07
C HIS A 109 -5.10 -11.75 -17.93
N ILE A 110 -4.65 -11.59 -16.70
CA ILE A 110 -5.17 -12.31 -15.52
C ILE A 110 -6.57 -11.83 -15.11
N ILE A 111 -6.96 -10.61 -15.49
CA ILE A 111 -8.27 -10.03 -15.17
C ILE A 111 -8.95 -9.57 -16.47
N SER A 112 -10.18 -10.03 -16.72
CA SER A 112 -10.97 -9.61 -17.88
C SER A 112 -11.34 -8.11 -17.83
N ARG A 113 -11.69 -7.49 -18.95
CA ARG A 113 -11.99 -6.04 -19.01
C ARG A 113 -13.23 -5.65 -18.21
N LYS A 114 -14.29 -6.48 -18.20
CA LYS A 114 -15.56 -6.16 -17.51
C LYS A 114 -15.39 -5.90 -16.00
N PRO A 115 -14.76 -6.81 -15.21
CA PRO A 115 -14.56 -6.55 -13.78
C PRO A 115 -13.63 -5.35 -13.50
N LYS A 116 -12.69 -5.01 -14.39
CA LYS A 116 -11.86 -3.82 -14.22
C LYS A 116 -12.68 -2.52 -14.21
N TRP A 117 -13.61 -2.38 -15.16
CA TRP A 117 -14.51 -1.21 -15.20
C TRP A 117 -15.35 -1.12 -13.95
N LEU A 118 -15.93 -2.25 -13.51
CA LEU A 118 -16.76 -2.27 -12.30
C LEU A 118 -15.95 -1.86 -11.06
N ILE A 119 -14.76 -2.43 -10.86
CA ILE A 119 -13.88 -2.08 -9.74
C ILE A 119 -13.50 -0.60 -9.80
N SER A 120 -13.17 -0.08 -11.00
CA SER A 120 -12.81 1.34 -11.16
C SER A 120 -13.97 2.28 -10.83
N ILE A 121 -15.18 1.97 -11.28
CA ILE A 121 -16.38 2.76 -10.99
C ILE A 121 -16.63 2.77 -9.47
N ILE A 122 -16.64 1.60 -8.83
CA ILE A 122 -16.83 1.47 -7.37
C ILE A 122 -15.79 2.30 -6.62
N MET A 123 -14.51 2.18 -7.02
CA MET A 123 -13.42 2.88 -6.35
C MET A 123 -13.49 4.40 -6.52
N VAL A 124 -13.77 4.89 -7.73
CA VAL A 124 -13.95 6.34 -7.97
C VAL A 124 -15.17 6.87 -7.22
N SER A 125 -16.30 6.15 -7.25
CA SER A 125 -17.49 6.52 -6.49
C SER A 125 -17.23 6.57 -4.99
N PHE A 126 -16.48 5.61 -4.46
CA PHE A 126 -16.05 5.60 -3.06
C PHE A 126 -15.12 6.77 -2.74
N ALA A 127 -14.15 7.08 -3.60
CA ALA A 127 -13.25 8.23 -3.43
C ALA A 127 -14.01 9.56 -3.43
N VAL A 128 -14.98 9.74 -4.34
CA VAL A 128 -15.86 10.92 -4.37
C VAL A 128 -16.70 11.00 -3.11
N MET A 129 -17.31 9.90 -2.68
CA MET A 129 -18.10 9.85 -1.44
C MET A 129 -17.22 10.24 -0.23
N MET A 130 -16.02 9.70 -0.11
CA MET A 130 -15.08 10.05 0.95
C MET A 130 -14.64 11.51 0.87
N ALA A 131 -14.39 12.04 -0.33
CA ALA A 131 -14.06 13.46 -0.52
C ALA A 131 -15.20 14.36 -0.02
N VAL A 132 -16.43 14.13 -0.46
CA VAL A 132 -17.60 14.90 -0.01
C VAL A 132 -17.79 14.82 1.50
N HIS A 133 -17.50 13.67 2.11
CA HIS A 133 -17.66 13.45 3.54
C HIS A 133 -16.55 14.10 4.37
N ILE A 134 -15.28 14.02 3.94
CA ILE A 134 -14.10 14.41 4.73
C ILE A 134 -13.68 15.88 4.49
N LEU A 135 -13.72 16.37 3.23
CA LEU A 135 -13.18 17.70 2.89
C LEU A 135 -13.80 18.85 3.68
N PRO A 136 -15.13 18.90 3.96
CA PRO A 136 -15.70 19.98 4.76
C PRO A 136 -15.10 20.07 6.18
N ALA A 137 -14.60 18.95 6.72
CA ALA A 137 -14.00 18.90 8.05
C ALA A 137 -12.49 19.12 8.07
N SER A 138 -11.81 19.02 6.91
CA SER A 138 -10.34 19.09 6.82
C SER A 138 -9.77 20.51 6.99
N LYS A 139 -10.59 21.56 6.89
CA LYS A 139 -10.21 22.99 7.14
C LYS A 139 -8.89 23.39 6.45
N ALA A 140 -7.84 23.71 7.24
CA ALA A 140 -6.52 24.10 6.74
C ALA A 140 -5.84 23.00 5.92
N LEU A 141 -6.22 21.75 6.10
CA LEU A 141 -5.68 20.59 5.37
C LEU A 141 -6.46 20.24 4.09
N PHE A 142 -7.37 21.11 3.63
CA PHE A 142 -8.23 20.86 2.46
C PHE A 142 -7.40 20.42 1.24
N TYR A 143 -6.43 21.22 0.81
CA TYR A 143 -5.61 20.91 -0.37
C TYR A 143 -4.72 19.66 -0.19
N PRO A 144 -4.00 19.48 0.93
CA PRO A 144 -3.29 18.22 1.20
C PRO A 144 -4.19 16.99 1.13
N VAL A 145 -5.39 17.05 1.69
CA VAL A 145 -6.34 15.90 1.68
C VAL A 145 -6.88 15.64 0.28
N VAL A 146 -7.19 16.69 -0.52
CA VAL A 146 -7.57 16.52 -1.93
C VAL A 146 -6.46 15.83 -2.72
N ALA A 147 -5.23 16.30 -2.58
CA ALA A 147 -4.08 15.70 -3.26
C ALA A 147 -3.91 14.23 -2.84
N TYR A 148 -4.08 13.93 -1.55
CA TYR A 148 -3.96 12.59 -1.01
C TYR A 148 -5.03 11.63 -1.54
N ILE A 149 -6.31 12.03 -1.52
CA ILE A 149 -7.40 11.23 -2.09
C ILE A 149 -7.14 10.97 -3.58
N SER A 150 -6.63 11.96 -4.30
CA SER A 150 -6.30 11.83 -5.73
C SER A 150 -5.19 10.81 -5.97
N VAL A 151 -4.10 10.86 -5.20
CA VAL A 151 -2.97 9.94 -5.40
C VAL A 151 -3.30 8.51 -5.02
N ILE A 152 -4.04 8.26 -3.92
CA ILE A 152 -4.43 6.90 -3.53
C ILE A 152 -5.43 6.31 -4.53
N THR A 153 -6.34 7.13 -5.07
CA THR A 153 -7.24 6.71 -6.14
C THR A 153 -6.47 6.37 -7.41
N LEU A 154 -5.50 7.20 -7.79
CA LEU A 154 -4.60 6.92 -8.92
C LEU A 154 -3.83 5.61 -8.71
N MET A 155 -3.27 5.39 -7.54
CA MET A 155 -2.57 4.15 -7.18
C MET A 155 -3.49 2.94 -7.35
N GLY A 156 -4.71 3.00 -6.85
CA GLY A 156 -5.68 1.91 -6.99
C GLY A 156 -6.11 1.66 -8.43
N LEU A 157 -6.37 2.71 -9.22
CA LEU A 157 -6.70 2.60 -10.65
C LEU A 157 -5.53 1.99 -11.44
N THR A 158 -4.31 2.43 -11.18
CA THR A 158 -3.12 1.87 -11.84
C THR A 158 -2.89 0.41 -11.45
N ALA A 159 -3.19 0.00 -10.22
CA ALA A 159 -3.17 -1.40 -9.81
C ALA A 159 -4.14 -2.25 -10.65
N VAL A 160 -5.37 -1.78 -10.86
CA VAL A 160 -6.40 -2.49 -11.63
C VAL A 160 -6.04 -2.59 -13.12
N TRP A 161 -5.54 -1.49 -13.71
CA TRP A 161 -5.34 -1.40 -15.16
C TRP A 161 -3.95 -1.84 -15.61
N LEU A 162 -2.92 -1.56 -14.84
CA LEU A 162 -1.54 -1.79 -15.22
C LEU A 162 -0.93 -3.05 -14.60
N ALA A 163 -1.09 -3.27 -13.29
CA ALA A 163 -0.50 -4.43 -12.63
C ALA A 163 -1.25 -5.74 -12.92
N GLN A 164 -2.57 -5.69 -12.98
CA GLN A 164 -3.46 -6.77 -13.43
C GLN A 164 -3.38 -8.08 -12.62
N THR A 165 -2.73 -8.11 -11.48
CA THR A 165 -2.69 -9.30 -10.62
C THR A 165 -3.70 -9.16 -9.49
N LYS A 166 -4.42 -10.25 -9.16
CA LYS A 166 -5.43 -10.24 -8.09
C LYS A 166 -4.83 -9.78 -6.76
N LEU A 167 -3.63 -10.21 -6.44
CA LEU A 167 -2.97 -9.90 -5.17
C LEU A 167 -2.66 -8.40 -5.05
N ILE A 168 -2.12 -7.78 -6.11
CA ILE A 168 -1.84 -6.34 -6.14
C ILE A 168 -3.13 -5.53 -6.04
N VAL A 169 -4.17 -5.91 -6.79
CA VAL A 169 -5.48 -5.22 -6.72
C VAL A 169 -6.09 -5.32 -5.33
N THR A 170 -6.05 -6.51 -4.71
CA THR A 170 -6.53 -6.69 -3.33
C THR A 170 -5.73 -5.81 -2.36
N GLY A 171 -4.41 -5.76 -2.50
CA GLY A 171 -3.56 -4.89 -1.67
C GLY A 171 -3.90 -3.41 -1.82
N ALA A 172 -4.12 -2.94 -3.06
CA ALA A 172 -4.51 -1.56 -3.32
C ALA A 172 -5.88 -1.22 -2.72
N LEU A 173 -6.86 -2.10 -2.83
CA LEU A 173 -8.18 -1.92 -2.21
C LEU A 173 -8.11 -1.90 -0.69
N LEU A 174 -7.34 -2.79 -0.07
CA LEU A 174 -7.12 -2.80 1.38
C LEU A 174 -6.46 -1.50 1.85
N PHE A 175 -5.53 -0.93 1.06
CA PHE A 175 -4.90 0.34 1.39
C PHE A 175 -5.92 1.49 1.36
N VAL A 176 -6.74 1.56 0.31
CA VAL A 176 -7.83 2.56 0.20
C VAL A 176 -8.77 2.46 1.41
N ILE A 177 -9.13 1.25 1.83
CA ILE A 177 -9.98 1.03 3.02
C ILE A 177 -9.28 1.49 4.29
N SER A 178 -8.02 1.15 4.48
CA SER A 178 -7.22 1.58 5.63
C SER A 178 -7.22 3.10 5.79
N ASP A 179 -6.92 3.79 4.70
CA ASP A 179 -6.80 5.25 4.70
C ASP A 179 -8.16 5.94 4.85
N ALA A 180 -9.23 5.35 4.32
CA ALA A 180 -10.59 5.84 4.55
C ALA A 180 -10.98 5.77 6.04
N ILE A 181 -10.63 4.67 6.73
CA ILE A 181 -10.86 4.53 8.19
C ILE A 181 -10.00 5.53 8.96
N LEU A 182 -8.74 5.72 8.55
CA LEU A 182 -7.85 6.71 9.16
C LEU A 182 -8.41 8.12 8.99
N ALA A 183 -8.81 8.51 7.77
CA ALA A 183 -9.38 9.83 7.49
C ALA A 183 -10.67 10.06 8.27
N GLN A 184 -11.55 9.06 8.37
CA GLN A 184 -12.75 9.11 9.21
C GLN A 184 -12.38 9.40 10.68
N SER A 185 -11.36 8.73 11.19
CA SER A 185 -10.94 8.87 12.60
C SER A 185 -10.30 10.22 12.90
N VAL A 186 -9.58 10.80 11.93
CA VAL A 186 -8.87 12.08 12.10
C VAL A 186 -9.80 13.28 11.91
N PHE A 187 -10.67 13.25 10.89
CA PHE A 187 -11.47 14.41 10.49
C PHE A 187 -12.91 14.39 10.98
N LYS A 188 -13.39 13.26 11.47
CA LYS A 188 -14.76 13.07 11.96
C LYS A 188 -14.74 12.37 13.33
N THR A 189 -15.57 11.39 13.50
CA THR A 189 -15.67 10.58 14.72
C THR A 189 -14.94 9.26 14.53
N PRO A 190 -14.01 8.89 15.43
CA PRO A 190 -13.35 7.59 15.37
C PRO A 190 -14.36 6.44 15.43
N LEU A 191 -14.18 5.45 14.56
CA LEU A 191 -14.91 4.20 14.64
C LEU A 191 -14.43 3.38 15.85
N PRO A 192 -15.27 2.55 16.45
CA PRO A 192 -14.81 1.60 17.47
C PRO A 192 -13.65 0.77 16.95
N LEU A 193 -12.56 0.68 17.72
CA LEU A 193 -11.34 -0.04 17.34
C LEU A 193 -10.71 0.45 16.03
N SER A 194 -10.86 1.75 15.70
CA SER A 194 -10.39 2.31 14.42
C SER A 194 -8.92 1.99 14.15
N THR A 195 -8.04 2.15 15.13
CA THR A 195 -6.61 1.82 14.99
C THR A 195 -6.37 0.35 14.65
N PHE A 196 -7.14 -0.57 15.23
CA PHE A 196 -7.06 -1.99 14.91
C PHE A 196 -7.45 -2.24 13.44
N TRP A 197 -8.56 -1.67 12.97
CA TRP A 197 -8.99 -1.83 11.58
C TRP A 197 -8.03 -1.19 10.58
N VAL A 198 -7.55 0.03 10.87
CA VAL A 198 -6.53 0.69 10.06
C VAL A 198 -5.30 -0.20 9.92
N MET A 199 -4.74 -0.68 11.03
CA MET A 199 -3.49 -1.45 10.98
C MET A 199 -3.68 -2.84 10.38
N THR A 200 -4.83 -3.49 10.59
CA THR A 200 -5.12 -4.78 9.98
C THR A 200 -5.22 -4.69 8.46
N THR A 201 -5.98 -3.70 7.96
CA THR A 201 -6.13 -3.48 6.51
C THR A 201 -4.83 -2.98 5.89
N TYR A 202 -4.09 -2.11 6.57
CA TYR A 202 -2.79 -1.62 6.14
C TYR A 202 -1.73 -2.72 6.01
N TYR A 203 -1.56 -3.56 7.03
CA TYR A 203 -0.62 -4.68 6.96
C TYR A 203 -1.02 -5.68 5.87
N GLY A 204 -2.32 -5.97 5.75
CA GLY A 204 -2.83 -6.76 4.63
C GLY A 204 -2.51 -6.16 3.28
N ALA A 205 -2.68 -4.83 3.14
CA ALA A 205 -2.33 -4.09 1.93
C ALA A 205 -0.84 -4.20 1.60
N GLN A 206 0.03 -3.88 2.55
CA GLN A 206 1.48 -3.91 2.36
C GLN A 206 1.99 -5.31 2.01
N TYR A 207 1.46 -6.33 2.67
CA TYR A 207 1.77 -7.72 2.36
C TYR A 207 1.36 -8.09 0.93
N CYS A 208 0.10 -7.83 0.55
CA CYS A 208 -0.42 -8.16 -0.77
C CYS A 208 0.32 -7.40 -1.89
N LEU A 209 0.59 -6.10 -1.70
CA LEU A 209 1.32 -5.29 -2.66
C LEU A 209 2.75 -5.81 -2.84
N THR A 210 3.47 -6.04 -1.75
CA THR A 210 4.87 -6.49 -1.82
C THR A 210 4.98 -7.88 -2.42
N MET A 211 4.18 -8.85 -1.93
CA MET A 211 4.22 -10.22 -2.44
C MET A 211 3.77 -10.29 -3.89
N GLY A 212 2.74 -9.51 -4.25
CA GLY A 212 2.25 -9.43 -5.63
C GLY A 212 3.25 -8.83 -6.60
N LEU A 213 3.95 -7.76 -6.21
CA LEU A 213 4.99 -7.14 -7.03
C LEU A 213 6.20 -8.05 -7.19
N VAL A 214 6.69 -8.63 -6.08
CA VAL A 214 7.83 -9.55 -6.14
C VAL A 214 7.54 -10.74 -7.03
N ASP A 215 6.38 -11.40 -6.85
CA ASP A 215 5.98 -12.54 -7.67
C ASP A 215 5.85 -12.16 -9.16
N ALA A 216 5.23 -11.01 -9.46
CA ALA A 216 5.03 -10.56 -10.83
C ALA A 216 6.36 -10.23 -11.55
N PHE A 217 7.30 -9.57 -10.87
CA PHE A 217 8.60 -9.26 -11.45
C PHE A 217 9.48 -10.51 -11.65
N LEU A 218 9.50 -11.44 -10.68
CA LEU A 218 10.26 -12.69 -10.79
C LEU A 218 9.76 -13.61 -11.90
N ARG A 219 8.43 -13.77 -12.04
CA ARG A 219 7.86 -14.54 -13.15
C ARG A 219 8.29 -13.99 -14.50
N LYS A 220 8.47 -12.69 -14.59
CA LYS A 220 8.89 -12.05 -15.83
C LYS A 220 10.37 -12.28 -16.12
N GLU A 221 11.24 -12.16 -15.10
CA GLU A 221 12.68 -12.42 -15.24
C GLU A 221 12.92 -13.86 -15.72
N ASN A 222 12.29 -14.86 -15.08
CA ASN A 222 12.41 -16.28 -15.48
C ASN A 222 11.96 -16.52 -16.93
N ARG A 223 10.86 -15.91 -17.39
CA ARG A 223 10.39 -16.05 -18.79
C ARG A 223 11.33 -15.41 -19.81
N GLN A 224 12.08 -14.38 -19.44
CA GLN A 224 13.07 -13.77 -20.34
C GLN A 224 14.31 -14.65 -20.47
N GLU A 225 14.75 -15.28 -19.38
CA GLU A 225 15.87 -16.22 -19.38
C GLU A 225 15.56 -17.46 -20.22
N GLU A 226 14.35 -18.05 -20.11
CA GLU A 226 13.92 -19.18 -20.92
C GLU A 226 13.92 -18.86 -22.43
N LYS A 227 13.51 -17.65 -22.82
CA LYS A 227 13.51 -17.21 -24.22
C LYS A 227 14.89 -16.86 -24.77
N GLY A 228 15.83 -16.50 -23.91
CA GLY A 228 17.22 -16.23 -24.30
C GLY A 228 18.07 -17.49 -24.48
N GLN A 229 17.57 -18.63 -23.99
CA GLN A 229 18.23 -19.94 -24.10
C GLN A 229 17.67 -20.81 -25.24
N ALA A 230 16.56 -20.44 -25.88
CA ALA A 230 15.93 -21.12 -27.00
C ALA A 230 16.28 -20.46 -28.33
#